data_582df49cc53c66dc70b58279ab85df25
#
_entry.id   582df49cc53c66dc70b58279ab85df25
#
_cell.length_a   1.000
_cell.length_b   1.000
_cell.length_c   1.000
_cell.angle_alpha   90.00
_cell.angle_beta   90.00
_cell.angle_gamma   90.00
#
_symmetry.space_group_name_H-M   'P 1'
#
loop_
_entity.id
_entity.type
_entity.pdbx_description
1 polymer ?
#
loop_
_entity_poly.entity_id
_entity_poly.type
_entity_poly.pdbx_seq_one_letter_code
_entity_poly.pdbx_strand_id
1 'polypeptide(L)'
;MIDIKDIKKSFGTLEVLKGIDLHINKGQIVSIVGPSGAGKTTLLQIIGTLDKPDCGKIVVNGIDTSTLNAKKISDFRNQQIGFVFQFHQLLPEFTALENIMIPAYIAGKSNKEAKKRALKLLDFMGLADRASHKPNELSGGEKQRVAVARALVNNPAVILADEPSGSLDSKNKAELHQLFFDLRDQFGQTFVIVTHDEELARITDRTIHLKDGLIVNEDTISTEEENTERNKTSEHGED
;
A
#
# COMPACT_ATOMS: atom_id res chain seq x y z
N MET A 1 13.88 -0.01 6.63
CA MET A 1 13.25 -1.14 5.94
C MET A 1 13.25 -0.94 4.43
N ILE A 2 12.87 0.25 3.96
CA ILE A 2 13.07 0.68 2.57
C ILE A 2 14.10 1.79 2.56
N ASP A 3 15.14 1.64 1.75
CA ASP A 3 16.19 2.64 1.55
C ASP A 3 16.24 3.01 0.07
N ILE A 4 16.07 4.28 -0.22
CA ILE A 4 16.04 4.88 -1.55
C ILE A 4 17.16 5.90 -1.61
N LYS A 5 18.04 5.81 -2.63
CA LYS A 5 19.15 6.74 -2.80
C LYS A 5 19.25 7.22 -4.23
N ASP A 6 19.27 8.56 -4.39
CA ASP A 6 19.46 9.32 -5.63
C ASP A 6 18.60 8.77 -6.79
N ILE A 7 17.32 8.48 -6.53
CA ILE A 7 16.42 7.96 -7.56
C ILE A 7 16.05 9.06 -8.55
N LYS A 8 16.42 8.83 -9.81
CA LYS A 8 16.07 9.67 -10.97
C LYS A 8 15.27 8.89 -11.98
N LYS A 9 14.30 9.57 -12.60
CA LYS A 9 13.47 8.99 -13.64
C LYS A 9 13.04 10.04 -14.65
N SER A 10 13.23 9.74 -15.92
CA SER A 10 12.79 10.56 -17.05
C SER A 10 11.93 9.77 -18.03
N PHE A 11 11.01 10.44 -18.69
CA PHE A 11 10.22 9.93 -19.80
C PHE A 11 10.47 10.85 -21.02
N GLY A 12 11.31 10.41 -21.93
CA GLY A 12 11.82 11.25 -23.01
C GLY A 12 12.64 12.41 -22.44
N THR A 13 12.22 13.64 -22.71
CA THR A 13 12.87 14.88 -22.20
C THR A 13 12.34 15.34 -20.85
N LEU A 14 11.26 14.73 -20.36
CA LEU A 14 10.64 15.12 -19.09
C LEU A 14 11.29 14.38 -17.92
N GLU A 15 12.04 15.11 -17.08
CA GLU A 15 12.58 14.58 -15.83
C GLU A 15 11.50 14.61 -14.74
N VAL A 16 11.03 13.43 -14.31
CA VAL A 16 9.91 13.26 -13.36
C VAL A 16 10.41 13.12 -11.93
N LEU A 17 11.50 12.39 -11.71
CA LEU A 17 12.17 12.29 -10.41
C LEU A 17 13.62 12.76 -10.56
N LYS A 18 14.04 13.64 -9.64
CA LYS A 18 15.27 14.44 -9.77
C LYS A 18 16.30 14.16 -8.69
N GLY A 19 16.36 12.94 -8.17
CA GLY A 19 17.26 12.56 -7.09
C GLY A 19 16.50 12.48 -5.76
N ILE A 20 15.71 11.39 -5.59
CA ILE A 20 14.96 11.15 -4.37
C ILE A 20 15.81 10.30 -3.42
N ASP A 21 16.01 10.83 -2.22
CA ASP A 21 16.54 10.10 -1.06
C ASP A 21 15.41 9.94 -0.05
N LEU A 22 15.14 8.71 0.40
CA LEU A 22 14.08 8.42 1.35
C LEU A 22 14.39 7.14 2.13
N HIS A 23 14.20 7.19 3.45
CA HIS A 23 14.22 6.02 4.31
C HIS A 23 12.85 5.79 4.95
N ILE A 24 12.38 4.54 4.97
CA ILE A 24 11.11 4.15 5.62
C ILE A 24 11.40 3.02 6.59
N ASN A 25 10.99 3.18 7.85
CA ASN A 25 11.15 2.17 8.88
C ASN A 25 10.09 1.06 8.76
N LYS A 26 10.39 -0.08 9.35
CA LYS A 26 9.42 -1.19 9.45
C LYS A 26 8.27 -0.80 10.38
N GLY A 27 7.04 -1.16 10.02
CA GLY A 27 5.85 -0.90 10.81
C GLY A 27 5.38 0.56 10.78
N GLN A 28 5.90 1.38 9.84
CA GLN A 28 5.40 2.75 9.61
C GLN A 28 4.31 2.78 8.54
N ILE A 29 3.37 3.68 8.71
CA ILE A 29 2.47 4.16 7.66
C ILE A 29 3.00 5.51 7.18
N VAL A 30 3.51 5.55 5.95
CA VAL A 30 4.06 6.77 5.34
C VAL A 30 3.14 7.22 4.21
N SER A 31 2.68 8.46 4.25
CA SER A 31 1.97 9.08 3.13
C SER A 31 2.91 9.88 2.24
N ILE A 32 2.67 9.85 0.93
CA ILE A 32 3.34 10.69 -0.07
C ILE A 32 2.28 11.58 -0.70
N VAL A 33 2.39 12.88 -0.46
CA VAL A 33 1.46 13.90 -0.94
C VAL A 33 2.13 14.87 -1.91
N GLY A 34 1.35 15.61 -2.65
CA GLY A 34 1.84 16.63 -3.57
C GLY A 34 0.90 16.83 -4.77
N PRO A 35 1.12 17.87 -5.59
CA PRO A 35 0.27 18.19 -6.74
C PRO A 35 0.28 17.06 -7.79
N SER A 36 -0.71 17.10 -8.69
CA SER A 36 -0.72 16.22 -9.85
C SER A 36 0.56 16.43 -10.69
N GLY A 37 1.15 15.35 -11.19
CA GLY A 37 2.41 15.42 -11.94
C GLY A 37 3.69 15.55 -11.10
N ALA A 38 3.61 15.62 -9.76
CA ALA A 38 4.79 15.71 -8.89
C ALA A 38 5.71 14.47 -8.92
N GLY A 39 5.27 13.33 -9.49
CA GLY A 39 6.04 12.10 -9.56
C GLY A 39 5.66 11.02 -8.55
N LYS A 40 4.59 11.23 -7.76
CA LYS A 40 4.17 10.32 -6.67
C LYS A 40 3.94 8.87 -7.14
N THR A 41 3.08 8.67 -8.13
CA THR A 41 2.80 7.34 -8.70
C THR A 41 4.05 6.72 -9.32
N THR A 42 4.90 7.53 -9.99
CA THR A 42 6.18 7.07 -10.55
C THR A 42 7.11 6.57 -9.44
N LEU A 43 7.24 7.32 -8.36
CA LEU A 43 8.05 6.89 -7.20
C LEU A 43 7.50 5.58 -6.61
N LEU A 44 6.18 5.48 -6.42
CA LEU A 44 5.54 4.27 -5.90
C LEU A 44 5.77 3.06 -6.81
N GLN A 45 5.66 3.23 -8.14
CA GLN A 45 5.91 2.18 -9.13
C GLN A 45 7.36 1.71 -9.11
N ILE A 46 8.31 2.62 -8.94
CA ILE A 46 9.74 2.31 -8.85
C ILE A 46 10.05 1.57 -7.53
N ILE A 47 9.50 2.01 -6.39
CA ILE A 47 9.61 1.27 -5.11
C ILE A 47 9.03 -0.14 -5.27
N GLY A 48 7.89 -0.22 -5.96
CA GLY A 48 7.18 -1.47 -6.26
C GLY A 48 7.81 -2.34 -7.33
N THR A 49 8.92 -1.93 -7.91
CA THR A 49 9.60 -2.64 -9.00
C THR A 49 8.74 -2.86 -10.26
N LEU A 50 7.68 -2.07 -10.43
CA LEU A 50 6.84 -2.05 -11.63
C LEU A 50 7.50 -1.25 -12.75
N ASP A 51 8.30 -0.24 -12.39
CA ASP A 51 9.18 0.50 -13.30
C ASP A 51 10.62 0.49 -12.74
N LYS A 52 11.58 0.84 -13.57
CA LYS A 52 13.00 0.94 -13.20
C LYS A 52 13.40 2.41 -13.13
N PRO A 53 14.21 2.80 -12.14
CA PRO A 53 14.84 4.10 -12.14
C PRO A 53 15.91 4.17 -13.25
N ASP A 54 16.19 5.38 -13.73
CA ASP A 54 17.31 5.62 -14.66
C ASP A 54 18.64 5.66 -13.90
N CYS A 55 18.61 6.18 -12.66
CA CYS A 55 19.75 6.21 -11.74
C CYS A 55 19.27 5.95 -10.30
N GLY A 56 20.24 5.64 -9.43
CA GLY A 56 19.99 5.44 -8.01
C GLY A 56 19.79 3.98 -7.61
N LYS A 57 19.47 3.79 -6.34
CA LYS A 57 19.41 2.47 -5.73
C LYS A 57 18.21 2.35 -4.79
N ILE A 58 17.55 1.20 -4.82
CA ILE A 58 16.47 0.84 -3.90
C ILE A 58 16.78 -0.47 -3.21
N VAL A 59 16.75 -0.43 -1.88
CA VAL A 59 16.84 -1.62 -1.02
C VAL A 59 15.53 -1.78 -0.28
N VAL A 60 14.91 -2.94 -0.37
CA VAL A 60 13.69 -3.28 0.37
C VAL A 60 13.94 -4.54 1.17
N ASN A 61 13.72 -4.48 2.48
CA ASN A 61 13.95 -5.59 3.40
C ASN A 61 15.36 -6.19 3.28
N GLY A 62 16.38 -5.32 3.10
CA GLY A 62 17.78 -5.71 2.94
C GLY A 62 18.17 -6.22 1.54
N ILE A 63 17.22 -6.30 0.61
CA ILE A 63 17.46 -6.79 -0.75
C ILE A 63 17.58 -5.60 -1.71
N ASP A 64 18.74 -5.49 -2.37
CA ASP A 64 18.97 -4.51 -3.44
C ASP A 64 18.28 -4.96 -4.73
N THR A 65 17.25 -4.22 -5.14
CA THR A 65 16.43 -4.57 -6.30
C THR A 65 17.18 -4.48 -7.62
N SER A 66 18.23 -3.65 -7.70
CA SER A 66 19.06 -3.48 -8.91
C SER A 66 19.89 -4.72 -9.25
N THR A 67 20.17 -5.58 -8.27
CA THR A 67 20.95 -6.81 -8.43
C THR A 67 20.11 -7.99 -8.94
N LEU A 68 18.80 -7.84 -9.00
CA LEU A 68 17.88 -8.90 -9.35
C LEU A 68 17.68 -9.00 -10.87
N ASN A 69 17.78 -10.23 -11.40
CA ASN A 69 17.37 -10.50 -12.78
C ASN A 69 15.84 -10.52 -12.92
N ALA A 70 15.33 -10.57 -14.16
CA ALA A 70 13.90 -10.51 -14.46
C ALA A 70 13.04 -11.53 -13.71
N LYS A 71 13.53 -12.76 -13.53
CA LYS A 71 12.83 -13.80 -12.77
C LYS A 71 12.81 -13.47 -11.28
N LYS A 72 13.98 -13.18 -10.72
CA LYS A 72 14.11 -12.87 -9.28
C LYS A 72 13.34 -11.62 -8.87
N ILE A 73 13.24 -10.59 -9.74
CA ILE A 73 12.48 -9.38 -9.43
C ILE A 73 10.97 -9.64 -9.43
N SER A 74 10.48 -10.58 -10.28
CA SER A 74 9.07 -11.00 -10.25
C SER A 74 8.75 -11.78 -8.99
N ASP A 75 9.62 -12.72 -8.59
CA ASP A 75 9.48 -13.48 -7.35
C ASP A 75 9.55 -12.55 -6.12
N PHE A 76 10.50 -11.61 -6.12
CA PHE A 76 10.65 -10.58 -5.10
C PHE A 76 9.37 -9.73 -4.97
N ARG A 77 8.85 -9.19 -6.08
CA ARG A 77 7.62 -8.40 -6.09
C ARG A 77 6.44 -9.18 -5.51
N ASN A 78 6.25 -10.41 -5.93
CA ASN A 78 5.16 -11.25 -5.45
C ASN A 78 5.23 -11.57 -3.96
N GLN A 79 6.45 -11.68 -3.39
CA GLN A 79 6.65 -12.08 -2.01
C GLN A 79 6.85 -10.92 -1.04
N GLN A 80 7.47 -9.83 -1.49
CA GLN A 80 7.87 -8.72 -0.62
C GLN A 80 6.97 -7.49 -0.72
N ILE A 81 6.15 -7.38 -1.79
CA ILE A 81 5.36 -6.19 -2.08
C ILE A 81 3.89 -6.55 -2.28
N GLY A 82 3.02 -5.89 -1.53
CA GLY A 82 1.58 -5.88 -1.78
C GLY A 82 1.17 -4.59 -2.48
N PHE A 83 0.27 -4.67 -3.47
CA PHE A 83 -0.27 -3.49 -4.15
C PHE A 83 -1.74 -3.32 -3.88
N VAL A 84 -2.14 -2.07 -3.61
CA VAL A 84 -3.52 -1.62 -3.49
C VAL A 84 -3.71 -0.41 -4.40
N PHE A 85 -4.71 -0.45 -5.28
CA PHE A 85 -4.99 0.61 -6.26
C PHE A 85 -6.38 1.20 -6.05
N GLN A 86 -6.60 2.42 -6.54
CA GLN A 86 -7.86 3.15 -6.46
C GLN A 86 -9.03 2.35 -7.06
N PHE A 87 -8.83 1.70 -8.21
CA PHE A 87 -9.86 0.92 -8.90
C PHE A 87 -9.80 -0.58 -8.59
N HIS A 88 -9.30 -0.98 -7.41
CA HIS A 88 -9.26 -2.33 -6.84
C HIS A 88 -8.56 -3.37 -7.73
N GLN A 89 -8.72 -3.32 -9.05
CA GLN A 89 -8.14 -4.26 -10.03
C GLN A 89 -8.41 -5.74 -9.69
N LEU A 90 -9.63 -6.03 -9.23
CA LEU A 90 -10.08 -7.41 -9.04
C LEU A 90 -10.43 -8.02 -10.39
N LEU A 91 -10.11 -9.29 -10.54
CA LEU A 91 -10.45 -10.07 -11.73
C LEU A 91 -11.94 -10.45 -11.66
N PRO A 92 -12.78 -9.98 -12.61
CA PRO A 92 -14.24 -10.11 -12.51
C PRO A 92 -14.75 -11.54 -12.65
N GLU A 93 -13.96 -12.43 -13.26
CA GLU A 93 -14.29 -13.85 -13.43
C GLU A 93 -14.16 -14.65 -12.13
N PHE A 94 -13.32 -14.18 -11.19
CA PHE A 94 -12.98 -14.86 -9.96
C PHE A 94 -13.76 -14.29 -8.76
N THR A 95 -14.07 -15.16 -7.81
CA THR A 95 -14.66 -14.79 -6.52
C THR A 95 -13.70 -13.94 -5.67
N ALA A 96 -14.19 -13.34 -4.58
CA ALA A 96 -13.35 -12.64 -3.61
C ALA A 96 -12.24 -13.56 -3.06
N LEU A 97 -12.60 -14.79 -2.69
CA LEU A 97 -11.63 -15.78 -2.21
C LEU A 97 -10.54 -16.06 -3.25
N GLU A 98 -10.94 -16.34 -4.49
CA GLU A 98 -10.01 -16.67 -5.57
C GLU A 98 -9.10 -15.49 -5.92
N ASN A 99 -9.64 -14.27 -5.99
CA ASN A 99 -8.81 -13.07 -6.17
C ASN A 99 -7.69 -12.95 -5.13
N ILE A 100 -7.98 -13.25 -3.85
CA ILE A 100 -6.98 -13.22 -2.79
C ILE A 100 -5.96 -14.37 -2.94
N MET A 101 -6.38 -15.53 -3.44
CA MET A 101 -5.52 -16.70 -3.57
C MET A 101 -4.50 -16.61 -4.72
N ILE A 102 -4.76 -15.81 -5.76
CA ILE A 102 -3.91 -15.70 -6.97
C ILE A 102 -2.44 -15.44 -6.64
N PRO A 103 -2.06 -14.41 -5.85
CA PRO A 103 -0.64 -14.18 -5.56
C PRO A 103 0.02 -15.33 -4.78
N ALA A 104 -0.75 -16.06 -3.96
CA ALA A 104 -0.23 -17.22 -3.25
C ALA A 104 0.05 -18.39 -4.21
N TYR A 105 -0.77 -18.59 -5.24
CA TYR A 105 -0.49 -19.57 -6.29
C TYR A 105 0.76 -19.21 -7.11
N ILE A 106 0.92 -17.93 -7.44
CA ILE A 106 2.14 -17.44 -8.11
C ILE A 106 3.38 -17.70 -7.26
N ALA A 107 3.25 -17.59 -5.92
CA ALA A 107 4.31 -17.94 -4.96
C ALA A 107 4.52 -19.46 -4.79
N GLY A 108 3.80 -20.30 -5.52
CA GLY A 108 3.92 -21.76 -5.45
C GLY A 108 3.23 -22.41 -4.24
N LYS A 109 2.35 -21.69 -3.52
CA LYS A 109 1.60 -22.26 -2.40
C LYS A 109 0.57 -23.28 -2.89
N SER A 110 0.34 -24.32 -2.10
CA SER A 110 -0.71 -25.29 -2.36
C SER A 110 -2.10 -24.65 -2.23
N ASN A 111 -3.11 -25.23 -2.89
CA ASN A 111 -4.51 -24.79 -2.77
C ASN A 111 -4.96 -24.72 -1.30
N LYS A 112 -4.61 -25.73 -0.50
CA LYS A 112 -4.96 -25.81 0.93
C LYS A 112 -4.37 -24.65 1.73
N GLU A 113 -3.10 -24.31 1.51
CA GLU A 113 -2.43 -23.20 2.18
C GLU A 113 -2.98 -21.84 1.74
N ALA A 114 -3.10 -21.62 0.42
CA ALA A 114 -3.65 -20.39 -0.15
C ALA A 114 -5.07 -20.13 0.36
N LYS A 115 -5.97 -21.14 0.28
CA LYS A 115 -7.34 -21.05 0.77
C LYS A 115 -7.41 -20.77 2.27
N LYS A 116 -6.62 -21.48 3.08
CA LYS A 116 -6.58 -21.27 4.53
C LYS A 116 -6.17 -19.84 4.89
N ARG A 117 -5.16 -19.29 4.20
CA ARG A 117 -4.69 -17.91 4.43
C ARG A 117 -5.72 -16.89 3.94
N ALA A 118 -6.29 -17.07 2.75
CA ALA A 118 -7.27 -16.17 2.19
C ALA A 118 -8.55 -16.09 3.03
N LEU A 119 -9.06 -17.22 3.55
CA LEU A 119 -10.22 -17.23 4.44
C LEU A 119 -9.94 -16.48 5.76
N LYS A 120 -8.76 -16.63 6.36
CA LYS A 120 -8.38 -15.86 7.54
C LYS A 120 -8.34 -14.35 7.27
N LEU A 121 -7.87 -13.94 6.09
CA LEU A 121 -7.85 -12.53 5.71
C LEU A 121 -9.27 -12.00 5.45
N LEU A 122 -10.13 -12.77 4.79
CA LEU A 122 -11.55 -12.40 4.61
C LEU A 122 -12.27 -12.24 5.95
N ASP A 123 -12.03 -13.14 6.89
CA ASP A 123 -12.58 -13.06 8.24
C ASP A 123 -12.13 -11.79 8.96
N PHE A 124 -10.81 -11.51 8.95
CA PHE A 124 -10.25 -10.28 9.49
C PHE A 124 -10.82 -9.00 8.86
N MET A 125 -11.12 -9.03 7.55
CA MET A 125 -11.73 -7.93 6.81
C MET A 125 -13.26 -7.80 7.03
N GLY A 126 -13.87 -8.67 7.84
CA GLY A 126 -15.33 -8.72 8.01
C GLY A 126 -16.07 -9.19 6.75
N LEU A 127 -15.42 -10.01 5.91
CA LEU A 127 -15.93 -10.46 4.60
C LEU A 127 -16.05 -11.99 4.49
N ALA A 128 -16.15 -12.72 5.61
CA ALA A 128 -16.23 -14.18 5.60
C ALA A 128 -17.41 -14.67 4.71
N ASP A 129 -18.58 -14.02 4.83
CA ASP A 129 -19.79 -14.34 4.07
C ASP A 129 -19.74 -13.91 2.59
N ARG A 130 -18.72 -13.16 2.21
CA ARG A 130 -18.48 -12.68 0.84
C ARG A 130 -17.49 -13.52 0.05
N ALA A 131 -16.92 -14.56 0.64
CA ALA A 131 -15.88 -15.38 0.03
C ALA A 131 -16.22 -15.90 -1.38
N SER A 132 -17.48 -16.28 -1.63
CA SER A 132 -17.97 -16.81 -2.90
C SER A 132 -18.52 -15.74 -3.87
N HIS A 133 -18.60 -14.48 -3.44
CA HIS A 133 -19.12 -13.39 -4.27
C HIS A 133 -18.09 -12.96 -5.31
N LYS A 134 -18.57 -12.60 -6.49
CA LYS A 134 -17.77 -11.98 -7.55
C LYS A 134 -17.69 -10.46 -7.36
N PRO A 135 -16.72 -9.78 -7.97
CA PRO A 135 -16.56 -8.33 -7.80
C PRO A 135 -17.80 -7.49 -8.11
N ASN A 136 -18.62 -7.89 -9.07
CA ASN A 136 -19.87 -7.20 -9.40
C ASN A 136 -20.98 -7.35 -8.33
N GLU A 137 -20.82 -8.26 -7.39
CA GLU A 137 -21.74 -8.52 -6.28
C GLU A 137 -21.28 -7.85 -4.98
N LEU A 138 -20.14 -7.12 -5.01
CA LEU A 138 -19.52 -6.45 -3.88
C LEU A 138 -19.68 -4.92 -3.98
N SER A 139 -19.89 -4.27 -2.85
CA SER A 139 -19.80 -2.81 -2.75
C SER A 139 -18.38 -2.29 -3.02
N GLY A 140 -18.22 -0.97 -3.21
CA GLY A 140 -16.91 -0.35 -3.40
C GLY A 140 -15.95 -0.62 -2.23
N GLY A 141 -16.43 -0.43 -0.99
CA GLY A 141 -15.64 -0.71 0.21
C GLY A 141 -15.29 -2.20 0.38
N GLU A 142 -16.23 -3.12 0.08
CA GLU A 142 -15.95 -4.56 0.10
C GLU A 142 -14.88 -4.94 -0.94
N LYS A 143 -14.97 -4.41 -2.17
CA LYS A 143 -13.94 -4.60 -3.21
C LYS A 143 -12.57 -4.13 -2.74
N GLN A 144 -12.51 -2.98 -2.08
CA GLN A 144 -11.24 -2.43 -1.59
C GLN A 144 -10.66 -3.30 -0.48
N ARG A 145 -11.48 -3.77 0.47
CA ARG A 145 -11.03 -4.71 1.51
C ARG A 145 -10.55 -6.05 0.91
N VAL A 146 -11.18 -6.56 -0.14
CA VAL A 146 -10.69 -7.73 -0.88
C VAL A 146 -9.34 -7.45 -1.55
N ALA A 147 -9.15 -6.26 -2.14
CA ALA A 147 -7.87 -5.86 -2.73
C ALA A 147 -6.75 -5.76 -1.68
N VAL A 148 -7.04 -5.22 -0.49
CA VAL A 148 -6.11 -5.19 0.65
C VAL A 148 -5.78 -6.62 1.11
N ALA A 149 -6.79 -7.50 1.26
CA ALA A 149 -6.56 -8.90 1.62
C ALA A 149 -5.68 -9.63 0.59
N ARG A 150 -5.91 -9.37 -0.71
CA ARG A 150 -5.07 -9.90 -1.79
C ARG A 150 -3.62 -9.44 -1.67
N ALA A 151 -3.41 -8.16 -1.36
CA ALA A 151 -2.08 -7.62 -1.16
C ALA A 151 -1.34 -8.29 0.02
N LEU A 152 -2.08 -8.71 1.06
CA LEU A 152 -1.54 -9.30 2.30
C LEU A 152 -1.30 -10.83 2.25
N VAL A 153 -1.79 -11.53 1.22
CA VAL A 153 -1.83 -13.00 1.25
C VAL A 153 -0.45 -13.66 1.40
N ASN A 154 0.57 -13.06 0.81
CA ASN A 154 1.96 -13.55 0.87
C ASN A 154 2.77 -12.99 2.06
N ASN A 155 2.15 -12.22 2.96
CA ASN A 155 2.84 -11.58 4.08
C ASN A 155 3.97 -10.64 3.62
N PRO A 156 3.67 -9.64 2.75
CA PRO A 156 4.69 -8.80 2.15
C PRO A 156 5.40 -7.93 3.21
N ALA A 157 6.62 -7.51 2.91
CA ALA A 157 7.37 -6.57 3.76
C ALA A 157 6.72 -5.18 3.77
N VAL A 158 6.13 -4.77 2.64
CA VAL A 158 5.47 -3.47 2.47
C VAL A 158 4.21 -3.57 1.61
N ILE A 159 3.21 -2.77 1.93
CA ILE A 159 2.05 -2.50 1.08
C ILE A 159 2.22 -1.11 0.46
N LEU A 160 2.16 -1.06 -0.87
CA LEU A 160 2.18 0.16 -1.66
C LEU A 160 0.75 0.46 -2.12
N ALA A 161 0.21 1.61 -1.74
CA ALA A 161 -1.14 2.01 -2.06
C ALA A 161 -1.16 3.29 -2.90
N ASP A 162 -1.80 3.25 -4.06
CA ASP A 162 -1.98 4.40 -4.94
C ASP A 162 -3.44 4.85 -4.90
N GLU A 163 -3.69 5.99 -4.22
CA GLU A 163 -5.02 6.59 -4.01
C GLU A 163 -6.07 5.57 -3.52
N PRO A 164 -5.79 4.79 -2.45
CA PRO A 164 -6.60 3.62 -2.10
C PRO A 164 -8.04 3.92 -1.68
N SER A 165 -8.31 5.15 -1.24
CA SER A 165 -9.63 5.61 -0.80
C SER A 165 -10.34 6.53 -1.81
N GLY A 166 -9.69 6.86 -2.93
CA GLY A 166 -10.15 7.89 -3.86
C GLY A 166 -11.49 7.62 -4.57
N SER A 167 -11.97 6.37 -4.59
CA SER A 167 -13.25 5.99 -5.19
C SER A 167 -14.33 5.64 -4.16
N LEU A 168 -14.06 5.83 -2.86
CA LEU A 168 -14.94 5.45 -1.76
C LEU A 168 -15.74 6.65 -1.23
N ASP A 169 -16.94 6.38 -0.71
CA ASP A 169 -17.67 7.33 0.11
C ASP A 169 -17.00 7.55 1.47
N SER A 170 -17.40 8.60 2.19
CA SER A 170 -16.75 9.02 3.43
C SER A 170 -16.71 7.92 4.51
N LYS A 171 -17.77 7.11 4.63
CA LYS A 171 -17.84 6.01 5.60
C LYS A 171 -16.83 4.91 5.26
N ASN A 172 -16.89 4.40 4.03
CA ASN A 172 -15.97 3.34 3.58
C ASN A 172 -14.51 3.81 3.56
N LYS A 173 -14.28 5.11 3.33
CA LYS A 173 -12.96 5.75 3.42
C LYS A 173 -12.42 5.69 4.85
N ALA A 174 -13.19 6.12 5.84
CA ALA A 174 -12.79 6.07 7.25
C ALA A 174 -12.52 4.62 7.72
N GLU A 175 -13.39 3.67 7.35
CA GLU A 175 -13.19 2.24 7.64
C GLU A 175 -11.89 1.70 7.01
N LEU A 176 -11.55 2.12 5.80
CA LEU A 176 -10.30 1.70 5.14
C LEU A 176 -9.07 2.30 5.83
N HIS A 177 -9.13 3.56 6.25
CA HIS A 177 -8.05 4.20 6.99
C HIS A 177 -7.80 3.47 8.30
N GLN A 178 -8.86 3.22 9.09
CA GLN A 178 -8.76 2.45 10.34
C GLN A 178 -8.15 1.06 10.10
N LEU A 179 -8.56 0.38 9.03
CA LEU A 179 -8.01 -0.92 8.67
C LEU A 179 -6.48 -0.89 8.45
N PHE A 180 -5.93 0.18 7.87
CA PHE A 180 -4.48 0.31 7.72
C PHE A 180 -3.76 0.42 9.06
N PHE A 181 -4.32 1.17 10.02
CA PHE A 181 -3.79 1.25 11.37
C PHE A 181 -3.90 -0.09 12.11
N ASP A 182 -5.03 -0.76 12.03
CA ASP A 182 -5.21 -2.09 12.63
C ASP A 182 -4.19 -3.11 12.09
N LEU A 183 -3.92 -3.08 10.78
CA LEU A 183 -2.92 -3.94 10.14
C LEU A 183 -1.49 -3.61 10.58
N ARG A 184 -1.16 -2.31 10.74
CA ARG A 184 0.11 -1.88 11.32
C ARG A 184 0.26 -2.38 12.75
N ASP A 185 -0.73 -2.11 13.59
CA ASP A 185 -0.67 -2.34 15.04
C ASP A 185 -0.67 -3.85 15.36
N GLN A 186 -1.46 -4.66 14.66
CA GLN A 186 -1.57 -6.10 14.92
C GLN A 186 -0.50 -6.95 14.22
N PHE A 187 -0.03 -6.53 13.04
CA PHE A 187 0.87 -7.34 12.21
C PHE A 187 2.23 -6.67 11.97
N GLY A 188 2.44 -5.44 12.45
CA GLY A 188 3.66 -4.68 12.16
C GLY A 188 3.81 -4.36 10.66
N GLN A 189 2.68 -4.24 9.93
CA GLN A 189 2.68 -4.03 8.49
C GLN A 189 3.14 -2.62 8.15
N THR A 190 4.05 -2.50 7.19
CA THR A 190 4.52 -1.21 6.65
C THR A 190 3.65 -0.80 5.47
N PHE A 191 3.28 0.47 5.41
CA PHE A 191 2.54 1.06 4.29
C PHE A 191 3.28 2.25 3.69
N VAL A 192 3.21 2.38 2.37
CA VAL A 192 3.54 3.61 1.63
C VAL A 192 2.32 3.97 0.80
N ILE A 193 1.69 5.08 1.11
CA ILE A 193 0.41 5.49 0.56
C ILE A 193 0.58 6.79 -0.23
N VAL A 194 0.39 6.74 -1.53
CA VAL A 194 0.23 7.95 -2.34
C VAL A 194 -1.20 8.41 -2.21
N THR A 195 -1.41 9.66 -1.81
CA THR A 195 -2.76 10.20 -1.66
C THR A 195 -2.78 11.73 -1.83
N HIS A 196 -3.95 12.25 -2.19
CA HIS A 196 -4.31 13.66 -2.08
C HIS A 196 -5.24 13.94 -0.89
N ASP A 197 -5.53 12.91 -0.10
CA ASP A 197 -6.37 12.97 1.08
C ASP A 197 -5.58 13.54 2.26
N GLU A 198 -5.87 14.82 2.58
CA GLU A 198 -5.21 15.51 3.69
C GLU A 198 -5.55 14.90 5.06
N GLU A 199 -6.75 14.33 5.24
CA GLU A 199 -7.15 13.70 6.50
C GLU A 199 -6.29 12.47 6.77
N LEU A 200 -6.12 11.61 5.76
CA LEU A 200 -5.24 10.45 5.88
C LEU A 200 -3.79 10.89 6.11
N ALA A 201 -3.31 11.89 5.36
CA ALA A 201 -1.94 12.37 5.48
C ALA A 201 -1.61 12.87 6.90
N ARG A 202 -2.56 13.54 7.56
CA ARG A 202 -2.39 14.07 8.93
C ARG A 202 -2.29 13.00 10.01
N ILE A 203 -2.85 11.82 9.79
CA ILE A 203 -2.90 10.74 10.79
C ILE A 203 -1.88 9.64 10.54
N THR A 204 -1.12 9.68 9.43
CA THR A 204 -0.03 8.73 9.16
C THR A 204 1.21 9.09 9.96
N ASP A 205 2.04 8.11 10.29
CA ASP A 205 3.24 8.32 11.13
C ASP A 205 4.21 9.34 10.54
N ARG A 206 4.21 9.48 9.20
CA ARG A 206 5.06 10.42 8.47
C ARG A 206 4.45 10.79 7.13
N THR A 207 4.50 12.07 6.78
CA THR A 207 4.04 12.63 5.51
C THR A 207 5.21 13.20 4.72
N ILE A 208 5.39 12.70 3.49
CA ILE A 208 6.42 13.14 2.54
C ILE A 208 5.76 14.06 1.51
N HIS A 209 6.22 15.29 1.40
CA HIS A 209 5.75 16.25 0.41
C HIS A 209 6.62 16.20 -0.85
N LEU A 210 6.06 15.71 -1.94
CA LEU A 210 6.72 15.65 -3.24
C LEU A 210 6.24 16.80 -4.13
N LYS A 211 7.18 17.56 -4.68
CA LYS A 211 6.90 18.65 -5.63
C LYS A 211 7.97 18.70 -6.71
N ASP A 212 7.54 18.78 -7.97
CA ASP A 212 8.42 18.90 -9.15
C ASP A 212 9.56 17.86 -9.19
N GLY A 213 9.26 16.63 -8.74
CA GLY A 213 10.21 15.52 -8.72
C GLY A 213 11.21 15.52 -7.57
N LEU A 214 11.02 16.35 -6.54
CA LEU A 214 11.86 16.45 -5.36
C LEU A 214 11.04 16.33 -4.07
N ILE A 215 11.62 15.79 -3.01
CA ILE A 215 11.08 15.88 -1.65
C ILE A 215 11.37 17.30 -1.14
N VAL A 216 10.32 18.06 -0.80
CA VAL A 216 10.44 19.46 -0.35
C VAL A 216 10.20 19.62 1.14
N ASN A 217 9.48 18.71 1.77
CA ASN A 217 9.22 18.69 3.22
C ASN A 217 8.90 17.28 3.70
N GLU A 218 9.09 17.03 4.98
CA GLU A 218 8.70 15.82 5.69
C GLU A 218 8.13 16.19 7.05
N ASP A 219 6.88 15.78 7.31
CA ASP A 219 6.23 15.94 8.60
C ASP A 219 6.19 14.58 9.31
N THR A 220 6.49 14.56 10.60
CA THR A 220 6.46 13.36 11.44
C THR A 220 5.57 13.65 12.65
N ILE A 221 4.59 12.81 12.90
CA ILE A 221 3.80 12.91 14.13
C ILE A 221 4.65 12.42 15.29
N SER A 222 4.85 13.31 16.30
CA SER A 222 5.50 12.90 17.55
C SER A 222 4.55 12.03 18.37
N THR A 223 5.08 10.99 18.99
CA THR A 223 4.32 9.98 19.78
C THR A 223 3.47 10.57 20.91
N GLU A 224 3.72 11.82 21.29
CA GLU A 224 2.94 12.53 22.32
C GLU A 224 1.61 13.10 21.80
N GLU A 225 1.51 13.40 20.50
CA GLU A 225 0.28 13.90 19.85
C GLU A 225 -0.67 12.75 19.48
N GLU A 226 -0.15 11.55 19.21
CA GLU A 226 -0.96 10.36 18.88
C GLU A 226 -2.00 10.02 19.96
N ASN A 227 -1.64 10.13 21.25
CA ASN A 227 -2.54 9.82 22.36
C ASN A 227 -3.64 10.87 22.57
N THR A 228 -3.41 12.10 22.12
CA THR A 228 -4.36 13.21 22.32
C THR A 228 -5.44 13.23 21.24
N GLU A 229 -5.12 12.88 20.00
CA GLU A 229 -6.09 12.86 18.89
C GLU A 229 -6.95 11.59 18.88
N ARG A 230 -6.38 10.43 19.22
CA ARG A 230 -7.13 9.17 19.36
C ARG A 230 -8.21 9.25 20.45
N ASN A 231 -7.93 9.98 21.54
CA ASN A 231 -8.92 10.19 22.62
C ASN A 231 -10.04 11.17 22.22
N LYS A 232 -9.80 12.12 21.34
CA LYS A 232 -10.83 13.06 20.86
C LYS A 232 -11.84 12.43 19.91
N THR A 233 -11.44 11.43 19.13
CA THR A 233 -12.33 10.71 18.20
C THR A 233 -13.23 9.69 18.91
N SER A 234 -12.85 9.20 20.08
CA SER A 234 -13.67 8.27 20.87
C SER A 234 -14.75 8.95 21.74
N GLU A 235 -14.64 10.26 22.00
CA GLU A 235 -15.61 11.01 22.84
C GLU A 235 -16.78 11.64 22.05
N HIS A 236 -16.80 11.57 20.72
CA HIS A 236 -17.88 12.14 19.89
C HIS A 236 -18.80 11.08 19.29
N GLY A 237 -18.82 9.87 19.83
CA GLY A 237 -19.65 8.74 19.37
C GLY A 237 -20.80 8.34 20.29
N GLU A 238 -21.05 9.09 21.36
CA GLU A 238 -22.21 8.85 22.24
C GLU A 238 -23.03 10.17 22.39
N ASP A 239 -23.95 10.38 21.45
CA ASP A 239 -25.20 11.13 21.61
C ASP A 239 -26.22 10.74 20.53
#